data_264386d6525213c08de66f0ee30bd5d9
#
_entry.id   264386d6525213c08de66f0ee30bd5d9
#
_cell.length_a   1.000
_cell.length_b   1.000
_cell.length_c   1.000
_cell.angle_alpha   90.00
_cell.angle_beta   90.00
_cell.angle_gamma   90.00
#
_symmetry.space_group_name_H-M   'P 1'
#
loop_
_entity.id
_entity.type
_entity.pdbx_description
1 polymer ?
#
loop_
_entity_poly.entity_id
_entity_poly.type
_entity_poly.pdbx_seq_one_letter_code
_entity_poly.pdbx_strand_id
1 'polypeptide(L)'
;MKWPGEVKTMSFKDGMAAICLEMPDKVPRTEYSADFHWELVSKVTGIEVDSKSPSEIQNRAASAFRREWDYGFVWNTLIGADALDSCRTRMGHAEYAAGGTDYSTRVECPFEDPEEAFDFSPEEVYGLPDERQLTTQFNEDYRRKMEATPDAVNTTGVYITMISGLLEIFGWDILLMAMGSDAKAVGETANR
;
A
#
# COMPACT_ATOMS: atom_id res chain seq x y z
N MET A 1 -20.18 11.22 -24.11
CA MET A 1 -21.45 10.60 -23.73
C MET A 1 -21.72 10.99 -22.28
N LYS A 2 -22.57 11.97 -22.00
CA LYS A 2 -22.92 12.36 -20.63
C LYS A 2 -24.00 11.39 -20.15
N TRP A 3 -23.72 10.63 -19.13
CA TRP A 3 -24.74 9.92 -18.38
C TRP A 3 -25.56 10.94 -17.60
N PRO A 4 -26.88 11.00 -17.76
CA PRO A 4 -27.72 11.80 -16.90
C PRO A 4 -27.89 11.02 -15.60
N GLY A 5 -27.30 11.49 -14.53
CA GLY A 5 -27.45 10.78 -13.26
C GLY A 5 -26.94 11.61 -12.11
N GLU A 6 -27.68 11.55 -11.06
CA GLU A 6 -27.43 12.03 -9.72
C GLU A 6 -25.95 12.15 -9.37
N VAL A 7 -25.60 13.18 -8.63
CA VAL A 7 -24.27 13.30 -8.00
C VAL A 7 -24.04 12.02 -7.22
N LYS A 8 -23.20 11.12 -7.77
CA LYS A 8 -22.85 9.88 -7.10
C LYS A 8 -21.97 10.25 -5.91
N THR A 9 -22.55 10.16 -4.73
CA THR A 9 -21.79 10.23 -3.49
C THR A 9 -21.23 8.84 -3.19
N MET A 10 -19.97 8.75 -2.83
CA MET A 10 -19.41 7.53 -2.24
C MET A 10 -20.30 7.10 -1.08
N SER A 11 -20.53 5.78 -0.92
CA SER A 11 -21.48 5.30 0.07
C SER A 11 -20.79 4.64 1.24
N PHE A 12 -20.49 5.44 2.26
CA PHE A 12 -20.05 4.95 3.57
C PHE A 12 -21.07 3.93 4.16
N LYS A 13 -22.37 4.22 3.98
CA LYS A 13 -23.45 3.35 4.47
C LYS A 13 -23.38 1.96 3.86
N ASP A 14 -23.22 1.87 2.53
CA ASP A 14 -23.16 0.58 1.84
C ASP A 14 -21.87 -0.18 2.19
N GLY A 15 -20.75 0.51 2.32
CA GLY A 15 -19.50 -0.07 2.77
C GLY A 15 -19.60 -0.65 4.19
N MET A 16 -20.19 0.10 5.12
CA MET A 16 -20.40 -0.37 6.50
C MET A 16 -21.39 -1.53 6.58
N ALA A 17 -22.50 -1.48 5.81
CA ALA A 17 -23.44 -2.60 5.75
C ALA A 17 -22.74 -3.90 5.31
N ALA A 18 -21.91 -3.83 4.27
CA ALA A 18 -21.15 -5.00 3.83
C ALA A 18 -20.18 -5.54 4.89
N ILE A 19 -19.49 -4.67 5.63
CA ILE A 19 -18.61 -5.08 6.75
C ILE A 19 -19.42 -5.74 7.86
N CYS A 20 -20.60 -5.20 8.17
CA CYS A 20 -21.50 -5.73 9.20
C CYS A 20 -22.28 -6.96 8.72
N LEU A 21 -22.01 -7.48 7.52
CA LEU A 21 -22.75 -8.59 6.90
C LEU A 21 -24.24 -8.31 6.72
N GLU A 22 -24.58 -7.05 6.55
CA GLU A 22 -25.91 -6.56 6.18
C GLU A 22 -26.00 -6.36 4.67
N MET A 23 -27.22 -6.42 4.11
CA MET A 23 -27.40 -6.22 2.67
C MET A 23 -27.31 -4.71 2.33
N PRO A 24 -26.29 -4.26 1.58
CA PRO A 24 -26.20 -2.88 1.15
C PRO A 24 -27.21 -2.56 0.05
N ASP A 25 -27.55 -1.28 -0.12
CA ASP A 25 -28.41 -0.82 -1.23
C ASP A 25 -27.71 -1.00 -2.57
N LYS A 26 -26.37 -0.84 -2.60
CA LYS A 26 -25.50 -1.11 -3.74
C LYS A 26 -24.30 -1.95 -3.28
N VAL A 27 -23.80 -2.82 -4.17
CA VAL A 27 -22.54 -3.51 -3.92
C VAL A 27 -21.41 -2.49 -3.81
N PRO A 28 -20.78 -2.33 -2.62
CA PRO A 28 -19.72 -1.37 -2.45
C PRO A 28 -18.49 -1.81 -3.24
N ARG A 29 -17.85 -0.86 -3.89
CA ARG A 29 -16.71 -1.11 -4.75
C ARG A 29 -15.44 -0.46 -4.19
N THR A 30 -14.32 -1.05 -4.48
CA THR A 30 -12.99 -0.43 -4.41
C THR A 30 -12.12 -0.96 -5.54
N GLU A 31 -11.14 -0.16 -5.94
CA GLU A 31 -10.11 -0.56 -6.89
C GLU A 31 -8.76 -0.21 -6.29
N TYR A 32 -7.79 -1.11 -6.41
CA TYR A 32 -6.53 -0.99 -5.68
C TYR A 32 -5.64 0.16 -6.17
N SER A 33 -5.58 0.42 -7.47
CA SER A 33 -4.64 1.40 -8.05
C SER A 33 -5.21 2.23 -9.20
N ALA A 34 -6.49 2.10 -9.53
CA ALA A 34 -7.07 2.77 -10.69
C ALA A 34 -7.04 4.29 -10.59
N ASP A 35 -7.07 4.84 -9.38
CA ASP A 35 -6.98 6.27 -9.07
C ASP A 35 -5.57 6.87 -9.22
N PHE A 36 -4.56 6.05 -9.54
CA PHE A 36 -3.20 6.47 -9.92
C PHE A 36 -2.92 6.32 -11.42
N HIS A 37 -3.86 5.79 -12.20
CA HIS A 37 -3.78 5.78 -13.66
C HIS A 37 -4.19 7.13 -14.23
N TRP A 38 -3.27 8.08 -14.25
CA TRP A 38 -3.54 9.50 -14.51
C TRP A 38 -4.27 9.78 -15.82
N GLU A 39 -3.99 9.02 -16.89
CA GLU A 39 -4.74 9.15 -18.15
C GLU A 39 -6.22 8.80 -17.98
N LEU A 40 -6.52 7.72 -17.25
CA LEU A 40 -7.87 7.31 -16.92
C LEU A 40 -8.53 8.33 -15.99
N VAL A 41 -7.82 8.75 -14.95
CA VAL A 41 -8.28 9.77 -13.99
C VAL A 41 -8.64 11.06 -14.71
N SER A 42 -7.79 11.56 -15.61
CA SER A 42 -8.06 12.76 -16.40
C SER A 42 -9.30 12.60 -17.28
N LYS A 43 -9.47 11.46 -17.95
CA LYS A 43 -10.63 11.19 -18.79
C LYS A 43 -11.94 11.15 -18.00
N VAL A 44 -11.92 10.57 -16.81
CA VAL A 44 -13.11 10.39 -15.97
C VAL A 44 -13.51 11.71 -15.28
N THR A 45 -12.53 12.41 -14.73
CA THR A 45 -12.77 13.59 -13.89
C THR A 45 -12.76 14.91 -14.67
N GLY A 46 -12.17 14.94 -15.86
CA GLY A 46 -11.89 16.17 -16.60
C GLY A 46 -10.80 17.04 -15.98
N ILE A 47 -10.10 16.56 -14.95
CA ILE A 47 -8.95 17.24 -14.33
C ILE A 47 -7.70 16.81 -15.09
N GLU A 48 -6.99 17.75 -15.71
CA GLU A 48 -5.70 17.47 -16.32
C GLU A 48 -4.68 17.12 -15.23
N VAL A 49 -4.16 15.89 -15.28
CA VAL A 49 -3.21 15.36 -14.30
C VAL A 49 -2.34 14.29 -14.95
N ASP A 50 -1.08 14.26 -14.56
CA ASP A 50 -0.09 13.25 -14.95
C ASP A 50 0.84 12.89 -13.78
N SER A 51 1.83 12.03 -14.02
CA SER A 51 2.82 11.62 -13.02
C SER A 51 3.75 12.74 -12.54
N LYS A 52 3.82 13.86 -13.28
CA LYS A 52 4.67 15.02 -12.96
C LYS A 52 3.88 16.16 -12.33
N SER A 53 2.57 16.04 -12.29
CA SER A 53 1.70 17.04 -11.69
C SER A 53 1.98 17.18 -10.18
N PRO A 54 1.84 18.38 -9.60
CA PRO A 54 1.97 18.57 -8.16
C PRO A 54 1.06 17.61 -7.38
N SER A 55 1.52 17.11 -6.24
CA SER A 55 0.79 16.14 -5.39
C SER A 55 -0.59 16.64 -4.97
N GLU A 56 -0.78 17.94 -4.81
CA GLU A 56 -2.09 18.54 -4.53
C GLU A 56 -3.09 18.29 -5.67
N ILE A 57 -2.65 18.47 -6.93
CA ILE A 57 -3.48 18.22 -8.12
C ILE A 57 -3.75 16.72 -8.23
N GLN A 58 -2.74 15.86 -8.04
CA GLN A 58 -2.89 14.42 -8.06
C GLN A 58 -3.91 13.95 -7.01
N ASN A 59 -3.77 14.39 -5.77
CA ASN A 59 -4.69 14.04 -4.69
C ASN A 59 -6.13 14.51 -4.96
N ARG A 60 -6.29 15.71 -5.51
CA ARG A 60 -7.61 16.24 -5.89
C ARG A 60 -8.23 15.41 -7.00
N ALA A 61 -7.46 15.07 -8.02
CA ALA A 61 -7.93 14.27 -9.16
C ALA A 61 -8.27 12.83 -8.74
N ALA A 62 -7.43 12.19 -7.93
CA ALA A 62 -7.69 10.86 -7.37
C ALA A 62 -8.96 10.86 -6.49
N SER A 63 -9.15 11.87 -5.65
CA SER A 63 -10.37 12.00 -4.83
C SER A 63 -11.62 12.20 -5.68
N ALA A 64 -11.54 13.01 -6.73
CA ALA A 64 -12.64 13.18 -7.68
C ALA A 64 -12.97 11.87 -8.42
N PHE A 65 -11.95 11.13 -8.84
CA PHE A 65 -12.10 9.84 -9.49
C PHE A 65 -12.82 8.81 -8.61
N ARG A 66 -12.43 8.71 -7.34
CA ARG A 66 -13.09 7.80 -6.38
C ARG A 66 -14.58 8.13 -6.21
N ARG A 67 -14.94 9.42 -6.21
CA ARG A 67 -16.34 9.85 -6.15
C ARG A 67 -17.11 9.51 -7.44
N GLU A 68 -16.53 9.79 -8.61
CA GLU A 68 -17.15 9.46 -9.89
C GLU A 68 -17.37 7.94 -10.08
N TRP A 69 -16.49 7.14 -9.49
CA TRP A 69 -16.54 5.69 -9.53
C TRP A 69 -17.28 5.07 -8.33
N ASP A 70 -17.85 5.89 -7.46
CA ASP A 70 -18.70 5.47 -6.35
C ASP A 70 -18.00 4.43 -5.44
N TYR A 71 -16.79 4.77 -4.95
CA TYR A 71 -16.05 3.89 -4.05
C TYR A 71 -16.75 3.80 -2.69
N GLY A 72 -17.11 2.58 -2.24
CA GLY A 72 -17.59 2.33 -0.88
C GLY A 72 -16.46 2.19 0.12
N PHE A 73 -15.26 1.84 -0.36
CA PHE A 73 -14.05 1.67 0.44
C PHE A 73 -12.90 2.46 -0.12
N VAL A 74 -12.08 3.01 0.76
CA VAL A 74 -10.78 3.59 0.42
C VAL A 74 -9.70 2.84 1.19
N TRP A 75 -8.74 2.31 0.47
CA TRP A 75 -7.61 1.62 1.05
C TRP A 75 -6.52 2.60 1.47
N ASN A 76 -6.08 2.51 2.73
CA ASN A 76 -4.97 3.29 3.25
C ASN A 76 -3.97 2.40 3.98
N THR A 77 -2.70 2.67 3.78
CA THR A 77 -1.61 2.00 4.50
C THR A 77 -1.19 2.86 5.68
N LEU A 78 -1.10 2.27 6.86
CA LEU A 78 -0.55 2.92 8.07
C LEU A 78 0.96 2.72 8.16
N ILE A 79 1.43 1.52 7.82
CA ILE A 79 2.86 1.19 7.74
C ILE A 79 3.12 0.68 6.32
N GLY A 80 3.99 1.36 5.60
CA GLY A 80 4.49 0.99 4.29
C GLY A 80 5.91 0.42 4.36
N ALA A 81 6.44 0.01 3.22
CA ALA A 81 7.79 -0.54 3.11
C ALA A 81 8.91 0.48 3.41
N ASP A 82 8.59 1.79 3.36
CA ASP A 82 9.46 2.87 3.78
C ASP A 82 9.82 2.83 5.28
N ALA A 83 9.06 2.10 6.09
CA ALA A 83 9.43 1.82 7.48
C ALA A 83 10.67 0.92 7.62
N LEU A 84 11.08 0.21 6.57
CA LEU A 84 12.28 -0.64 6.55
C LEU A 84 13.56 0.09 6.15
N ASP A 85 13.47 1.35 5.81
CA ASP A 85 14.45 2.37 5.39
C ASP A 85 15.89 1.88 5.14
N SER A 86 16.67 1.60 6.18
CA SER A 86 18.11 1.36 6.09
C SER A 86 18.51 0.00 5.50
N CYS A 87 17.63 -0.99 5.52
CA CYS A 87 17.88 -2.33 4.99
C CYS A 87 17.07 -2.68 3.75
N ARG A 88 16.42 -1.71 3.15
CA ARG A 88 15.56 -1.93 2.01
C ARG A 88 16.34 -2.11 0.71
N THR A 89 16.16 -3.27 0.06
CA THR A 89 16.83 -3.58 -1.21
C THR A 89 16.10 -3.07 -2.45
N ARG A 90 14.81 -2.76 -2.35
CA ARG A 90 13.92 -2.46 -3.49
C ARG A 90 13.75 -3.60 -4.50
N MET A 91 14.25 -4.80 -4.22
CA MET A 91 14.14 -5.95 -5.13
C MET A 91 12.75 -6.58 -5.20
N GLY A 92 11.85 -6.24 -4.28
CA GLY A 92 10.50 -6.81 -4.21
C GLY A 92 9.50 -6.22 -5.19
N HIS A 93 9.82 -5.11 -5.87
CA HIS A 93 8.87 -4.38 -6.69
C HIS A 93 9.31 -4.33 -8.15
N ALA A 94 8.39 -4.74 -9.04
CA ALA A 94 8.52 -4.48 -10.47
C ALA A 94 8.22 -3.00 -10.73
N GLU A 95 9.14 -2.30 -11.38
CA GLU A 95 8.88 -0.97 -11.93
C GLU A 95 8.19 -1.12 -13.28
N TYR A 96 7.01 -0.50 -13.41
CA TYR A 96 6.25 -0.54 -14.66
C TYR A 96 6.55 0.72 -15.48
N ALA A 97 7.29 0.55 -16.58
CA ALA A 97 7.44 1.57 -17.59
C ALA A 97 6.29 1.52 -18.62
N ALA A 98 6.19 2.52 -19.48
CA ALA A 98 5.14 2.64 -20.51
C ALA A 98 5.04 1.47 -21.52
N GLY A 99 5.97 0.53 -21.50
CA GLY A 99 6.05 -0.63 -22.40
C GLY A 99 6.09 -1.99 -21.71
N GLY A 100 5.98 -2.08 -20.41
CA GLY A 100 6.07 -3.35 -19.68
C GLY A 100 6.78 -3.24 -18.32
N THR A 101 7.19 -4.39 -17.81
CA THR A 101 7.92 -4.48 -16.54
C THR A 101 9.40 -4.32 -16.80
N ASP A 102 10.01 -3.25 -16.28
CA ASP A 102 11.46 -3.08 -16.28
C ASP A 102 12.04 -3.63 -14.98
N TYR A 103 13.07 -4.44 -15.11
CA TYR A 103 13.90 -4.81 -13.98
C TYR A 103 14.95 -3.72 -13.76
N SER A 104 14.96 -3.12 -12.59
CA SER A 104 16.09 -2.28 -12.18
C SER A 104 17.33 -3.17 -12.08
N THR A 105 18.33 -2.90 -12.93
CA THR A 105 19.60 -3.63 -12.91
C THR A 105 20.55 -3.17 -11.79
N ARG A 106 20.15 -2.19 -11.00
CA ARG A 106 20.91 -1.68 -9.86
C ARG A 106 20.08 -1.79 -8.59
N VAL A 107 20.13 -2.98 -8.01
CA VAL A 107 19.62 -3.16 -6.66
C VAL A 107 20.83 -3.39 -5.77
N GLU A 108 21.08 -2.45 -4.89
CA GLU A 108 22.10 -2.60 -3.84
C GLU A 108 21.46 -3.45 -2.74
N CYS A 109 21.85 -4.71 -2.64
CA CYS A 109 21.55 -5.55 -1.50
C CYS A 109 22.62 -5.31 -0.42
N PRO A 110 22.26 -4.98 0.82
CA PRO A 110 23.22 -4.81 1.90
C PRO A 110 23.82 -6.15 2.38
N PHE A 111 23.29 -7.28 1.90
CA PHE A 111 23.74 -8.63 2.25
C PHE A 111 24.50 -9.26 1.09
N GLU A 112 25.62 -9.89 1.36
CA GLU A 112 26.45 -10.58 0.37
C GLU A 112 26.29 -12.10 0.47
N ASP A 113 25.97 -12.61 1.67
CA ASP A 113 25.89 -14.02 1.97
C ASP A 113 24.49 -14.42 2.50
N PRO A 114 23.91 -15.53 2.00
CA PRO A 114 22.64 -16.05 2.50
C PRO A 114 22.62 -16.34 4.01
N GLU A 115 23.76 -16.71 4.60
CA GLU A 115 23.87 -16.98 6.03
C GLU A 115 23.64 -15.71 6.88
N GLU A 116 23.89 -14.53 6.36
CA GLU A 116 23.61 -13.26 7.06
C GLU A 116 22.12 -13.08 7.37
N ALA A 117 21.23 -13.70 6.54
CA ALA A 117 19.80 -13.69 6.79
C ALA A 117 19.40 -14.44 8.06
N PHE A 118 20.20 -15.42 8.52
CA PHE A 118 19.90 -16.18 9.73
C PHE A 118 20.21 -15.40 11.01
N ASP A 119 21.23 -14.55 10.94
CA ASP A 119 21.69 -13.76 12.07
C ASP A 119 21.02 -12.37 12.14
N PHE A 120 20.20 -12.04 11.15
CA PHE A 120 19.52 -10.76 11.12
C PHE A 120 18.56 -10.60 12.30
N SER A 121 18.73 -9.52 13.05
CA SER A 121 17.88 -9.14 14.18
C SER A 121 17.12 -7.85 13.87
N PRO A 122 15.81 -7.92 13.61
CA PRO A 122 15.00 -6.71 13.43
C PRO A 122 15.03 -5.76 14.63
N GLU A 123 15.11 -6.31 15.85
CA GLU A 123 15.19 -5.53 17.08
C GLU A 123 16.48 -4.70 17.15
N GLU A 124 17.61 -5.26 16.73
CA GLU A 124 18.89 -4.55 16.72
C GLU A 124 18.95 -3.46 15.66
N VAL A 125 18.31 -3.70 14.50
CA VAL A 125 18.32 -2.78 13.35
C VAL A 125 17.30 -1.66 13.51
N TYR A 126 16.07 -1.99 13.93
CA TYR A 126 14.96 -1.04 13.96
C TYR A 126 14.58 -0.60 15.39
N GLY A 127 15.09 -1.30 16.41
CA GLY A 127 14.70 -1.11 17.79
C GLY A 127 13.30 -1.67 18.09
N LEU A 128 12.96 -1.69 19.36
CA LEU A 128 11.61 -2.02 19.80
C LEU A 128 10.74 -0.75 19.77
N PRO A 129 9.64 -0.73 19.03
CA PRO A 129 8.77 0.42 19.00
C PRO A 129 8.01 0.57 20.33
N ASP A 130 7.78 1.81 20.74
CA ASP A 130 6.88 2.11 21.86
C ASP A 130 5.42 1.88 21.45
N GLU A 131 4.78 0.86 22.00
CA GLU A 131 3.40 0.48 21.68
C GLU A 131 2.41 1.63 21.88
N ARG A 132 2.60 2.45 22.91
CA ARG A 132 1.71 3.59 23.19
C ARG A 132 1.88 4.69 22.15
N GLN A 133 3.11 4.95 21.75
CA GLN A 133 3.41 5.92 20.70
C GLN A 133 2.83 5.47 19.37
N LEU A 134 3.02 4.20 18.99
CA LEU A 134 2.44 3.63 17.76
C LEU A 134 0.92 3.67 17.77
N THR A 135 0.31 3.28 18.88
CA THR A 135 -1.17 3.32 19.03
C THR A 135 -1.70 4.75 18.85
N THR A 136 -1.03 5.73 19.44
CA THR A 136 -1.40 7.14 19.28
C THR A 136 -1.26 7.59 17.83
N GLN A 137 -0.13 7.30 17.21
CA GLN A 137 0.14 7.65 15.81
C GLN A 137 -0.89 7.01 14.85
N PHE A 138 -1.19 5.73 15.03
CA PHE A 138 -2.19 5.04 14.19
C PHE A 138 -3.59 5.62 14.35
N ASN A 139 -4.00 5.96 15.57
CA ASN A 139 -5.28 6.57 15.81
C ASN A 139 -5.39 7.99 15.21
N GLU A 140 -4.33 8.77 15.26
CA GLU A 140 -4.27 10.09 14.64
C GLU A 140 -4.28 9.99 13.11
N ASP A 141 -3.51 9.09 12.52
CA ASP A 141 -3.48 8.85 11.08
C ASP A 141 -4.83 8.35 10.57
N TYR A 142 -5.43 7.40 11.28
CA TYR A 142 -6.77 6.90 10.95
C TYR A 142 -7.80 8.01 10.96
N ARG A 143 -7.82 8.83 12.02
CA ARG A 143 -8.76 9.96 12.13
C ARG A 143 -8.57 10.96 11.00
N ARG A 144 -7.34 11.35 10.70
CA ARG A 144 -7.01 12.27 9.59
C ARG A 144 -7.49 11.73 8.25
N LYS A 145 -7.33 10.44 8.00
CA LYS A 145 -7.79 9.79 6.77
C LYS A 145 -9.31 9.70 6.69
N MET A 146 -9.98 9.43 7.79
CA MET A 146 -11.45 9.47 7.88
C MET A 146 -12.00 10.87 7.60
N GLU A 147 -11.36 11.91 8.13
CA GLU A 147 -11.75 13.31 7.87
C GLU A 147 -11.54 13.70 6.40
N ALA A 148 -10.49 13.18 5.76
CA ALA A 148 -10.21 13.43 4.35
C ALA A 148 -11.19 12.74 3.38
N THR A 149 -11.76 11.60 3.78
CA THR A 149 -12.70 10.80 2.97
C THR A 149 -13.91 10.33 3.80
N PRO A 150 -14.77 11.27 4.25
CA PRO A 150 -15.89 10.94 5.15
C PRO A 150 -16.99 10.12 4.46
N ASP A 151 -17.04 10.16 3.13
CA ASP A 151 -18.08 9.52 2.33
C ASP A 151 -17.81 8.04 2.00
N ALA A 152 -16.63 7.51 2.39
CA ALA A 152 -16.25 6.12 2.18
C ALA A 152 -15.70 5.48 3.44
N VAL A 153 -15.81 4.17 3.54
CA VAL A 153 -15.18 3.41 4.63
C VAL A 153 -13.68 3.37 4.42
N ASN A 154 -12.93 3.82 5.39
CA ASN A 154 -11.48 3.72 5.40
C ASN A 154 -11.09 2.32 5.87
N THR A 155 -10.56 1.53 4.96
CA THR A 155 -9.90 0.27 5.30
C THR A 155 -8.42 0.53 5.45
N THR A 156 -7.90 0.38 6.65
CA THR A 156 -6.50 0.67 6.92
C THR A 156 -5.78 -0.54 7.48
N GLY A 157 -4.48 -0.61 7.25
CA GLY A 157 -3.68 -1.73 7.74
C GLY A 157 -2.19 -1.54 7.53
N VAL A 158 -1.47 -2.59 7.89
CA VAL A 158 -0.03 -2.73 7.64
C VAL A 158 0.13 -3.41 6.28
N TYR A 159 0.84 -2.78 5.36
CA TYR A 159 1.07 -3.31 4.02
C TYR A 159 2.39 -4.09 3.89
N ILE A 160 2.96 -4.48 4.99
CA ILE A 160 4.13 -5.36 5.02
C ILE A 160 3.67 -6.70 5.54
N THR A 161 3.67 -7.73 4.69
CA THR A 161 3.50 -9.11 5.13
C THR A 161 4.86 -9.67 5.52
N MET A 162 4.86 -10.77 6.25
CA MET A 162 6.10 -11.47 6.60
C MET A 162 6.97 -11.75 5.37
N ILE A 163 6.42 -12.30 4.30
CA ILE A 163 7.15 -12.59 3.07
C ILE A 163 7.60 -11.31 2.35
N SER A 164 6.72 -10.32 2.21
CA SER A 164 7.11 -9.07 1.55
C SER A 164 8.15 -8.30 2.35
N GLY A 165 8.09 -8.34 3.68
CA GLY A 165 9.11 -7.74 4.53
C GLY A 165 10.48 -8.40 4.35
N LEU A 166 10.55 -9.72 4.34
CA LEU A 166 11.79 -10.44 4.08
C LEU A 166 12.35 -10.14 2.68
N LEU A 167 11.48 -10.04 1.66
CA LEU A 167 11.89 -9.67 0.31
C LEU A 167 12.42 -8.25 0.22
N GLU A 168 11.79 -7.30 0.91
CA GLU A 168 12.26 -5.90 0.96
C GLU A 168 13.62 -5.79 1.63
N ILE A 169 13.89 -6.62 2.64
CA ILE A 169 15.15 -6.61 3.40
C ILE A 169 16.26 -7.35 2.63
N PHE A 170 16.03 -8.60 2.27
CA PHE A 170 17.06 -9.48 1.72
C PHE A 170 17.10 -9.52 0.18
N GLY A 171 16.04 -9.09 -0.49
CA GLY A 171 15.86 -9.30 -1.92
C GLY A 171 15.57 -10.76 -2.28
N TRP A 172 15.29 -10.99 -3.56
CA TRP A 172 14.95 -12.33 -4.06
C TRP A 172 16.11 -13.31 -3.95
N ASP A 173 17.30 -12.89 -4.36
CA ASP A 173 18.45 -13.80 -4.50
C ASP A 173 18.90 -14.32 -3.13
N ILE A 174 19.17 -13.44 -2.17
CA ILE A 174 19.59 -13.81 -0.83
C ILE A 174 18.49 -14.62 -0.12
N LEU A 175 17.23 -14.17 -0.19
CA LEU A 175 16.14 -14.86 0.48
C LEU A 175 15.93 -16.29 -0.06
N LEU A 176 15.94 -16.47 -1.39
CA LEU A 176 15.77 -17.80 -1.98
C LEU A 176 16.94 -18.73 -1.70
N MET A 177 18.19 -18.24 -1.72
CA MET A 177 19.37 -19.00 -1.36
C MET A 177 19.34 -19.39 0.12
N ALA A 178 18.98 -18.46 1.02
CA ALA A 178 18.85 -18.74 2.45
C ALA A 178 17.74 -19.78 2.71
N MET A 179 16.58 -19.64 2.08
CA MET A 179 15.49 -20.63 2.18
C MET A 179 15.90 -22.01 1.63
N GLY A 180 16.69 -22.06 0.56
CA GLY A 180 17.22 -23.29 0.01
C GLY A 180 18.27 -23.96 0.90
N SER A 181 19.02 -23.17 1.68
CA SER A 181 20.04 -23.65 2.61
C SER A 181 19.42 -24.10 3.94
N ASP A 182 18.65 -23.27 4.61
CA ASP A 182 17.97 -23.57 5.88
C ASP A 182 16.65 -22.78 6.02
N ALA A 183 15.57 -23.35 5.49
CA ALA A 183 14.22 -22.75 5.59
C ALA A 183 13.74 -22.57 7.04
N LYS A 184 14.22 -23.41 7.97
CA LYS A 184 13.86 -23.29 9.38
C LYS A 184 14.49 -22.06 10.00
N ALA A 185 15.77 -21.83 9.74
CA ALA A 185 16.48 -20.62 10.23
C ALA A 185 15.85 -19.34 9.68
N VAL A 186 15.48 -19.32 8.38
CA VAL A 186 14.71 -18.19 7.80
C VAL A 186 13.37 -17.98 8.52
N GLY A 187 12.66 -19.07 8.84
CA GLY A 187 11.41 -18.98 9.62
C GLY A 187 11.62 -18.45 11.03
N GLU A 188 12.73 -18.78 11.67
CA GLU A 188 13.10 -18.23 12.98
C GLU A 188 13.40 -16.73 12.91
N THR A 189 14.12 -16.29 11.88
CA THR A 189 14.37 -14.85 11.62
C THR A 189 13.05 -14.10 11.36
N ALA A 190 12.16 -14.69 10.60
CA ALA A 190 10.86 -14.09 10.29
C ALA A 190 9.94 -13.92 11.52
N ASN A 191 10.19 -14.67 12.60
CA ASN A 191 9.41 -14.62 13.84
C ASN A 191 10.01 -13.70 14.91
N ARG A 192 11.17 -13.12 14.68
CA ARG A 192 11.79 -12.12 15.55
C ARG A 192 11.18 -10.76 15.31
#